data_06ebe01a433800a3ea929b6f4a38f81c
#
_entry.id   06ebe01a433800a3ea929b6f4a38f81c
#
_cell.length_a   1.000
_cell.length_b   1.000
_cell.length_c   1.000
_cell.angle_alpha   90.00
_cell.angle_beta   90.00
_cell.angle_gamma   90.00
#
_symmetry.space_group_name_H-M   'P 1'
#
loop_
_entity.id
_entity.type
_entity.pdbx_description
1 polymer ?
#
loop_
_entity_poly.entity_id
_entity_poly.type
_entity_poly.pdbx_seq_one_letter_code
_entity_poly.pdbx_strand_id
1 'polypeptide(L)'
;LVLDIFHGLFRVNCDKDSLAFQADNLKSFRILEDSRVLFEGNHQELKHYDSKVPEKVKQLEPQIAQFQMQMREYEMFERLERMHEENDKDDNHYHEYHPRPSFDVASPADTFHVELTFDHPYWDNIKWDWTGVSFDSDSPSVEAFLSCYEDKTESLHTLALNLAHLMNPNVKEMTAGEKKQAAKQETGSLEEQKQSSESDTIEQLQKYKGLLDAGVI
;
A
#
# COMPACT_ATOMS: atom_id res chain seq x y z
N LEU A 1 -11.28 8.76 14.11
CA LEU A 1 -11.60 9.79 13.13
C LEU A 1 -13.08 9.74 12.82
N VAL A 2 -13.77 10.90 12.87
CA VAL A 2 -15.17 11.06 12.48
C VAL A 2 -15.22 12.13 11.39
N LEU A 3 -15.85 11.80 10.27
CA LEU A 3 -15.99 12.70 9.13
C LEU A 3 -17.46 13.10 8.98
N ASP A 4 -17.73 14.39 8.92
CA ASP A 4 -19.02 14.98 8.56
C ASP A 4 -18.87 15.67 7.19
N ILE A 5 -19.05 14.87 6.15
CA ILE A 5 -18.86 15.32 4.76
C ILE A 5 -19.88 16.39 4.37
N PHE A 6 -21.10 16.35 4.95
CA PHE A 6 -22.16 17.30 4.63
C PHE A 6 -21.88 18.71 5.15
N HIS A 7 -21.26 18.81 6.32
CA HIS A 7 -20.94 20.11 6.93
C HIS A 7 -19.48 20.52 6.73
N GLY A 8 -18.69 19.71 6.02
CA GLY A 8 -17.26 19.98 5.81
C GLY A 8 -16.46 20.01 7.10
N LEU A 9 -16.83 19.17 8.06
CA LEU A 9 -16.18 19.06 9.36
C LEU A 9 -15.58 17.67 9.56
N PHE A 10 -14.46 17.60 10.27
CA PHE A 10 -13.94 16.35 10.74
C PHE A 10 -13.38 16.47 12.14
N ARG A 11 -13.40 15.35 12.85
CA ARG A 11 -13.00 15.26 14.24
C ARG A 11 -11.99 14.17 14.43
N VAL A 12 -10.84 14.53 14.98
CA VAL A 12 -9.80 13.60 15.38
C VAL A 12 -9.85 13.44 16.90
N ASN A 13 -10.00 12.20 17.38
CA ASN A 13 -9.93 11.88 18.80
C ASN A 13 -8.49 11.43 19.10
N CYS A 14 -7.79 12.20 19.89
CA CYS A 14 -6.46 11.87 20.40
C CYS A 14 -6.58 11.64 21.91
N ASP A 15 -6.53 10.40 22.36
CA ASP A 15 -6.60 9.95 23.76
C ASP A 15 -7.66 10.69 24.61
N LYS A 16 -7.28 11.81 25.23
CA LYS A 16 -8.14 12.59 26.13
C LYS A 16 -8.77 13.81 25.45
N ASP A 17 -8.21 14.22 24.31
CA ASP A 17 -8.64 15.41 23.60
C ASP A 17 -9.34 15.05 22.29
N SER A 18 -10.31 15.86 21.95
CA SER A 18 -11.04 15.75 20.72
C SER A 18 -10.94 17.06 19.97
N LEU A 19 -10.29 17.01 18.81
CA LEU A 19 -10.06 18.18 17.95
C LEU A 19 -11.02 18.13 16.77
N ALA A 20 -11.73 19.26 16.57
CA ALA A 20 -12.58 19.43 15.41
C ALA A 20 -11.95 20.44 14.44
N PHE A 21 -11.91 20.08 13.18
CA PHE A 21 -11.33 20.89 12.11
C PHE A 21 -12.36 21.12 11.00
N GLN A 22 -12.20 22.21 10.26
CA GLN A 22 -12.91 22.44 9.01
C GLN A 22 -12.16 21.75 7.87
N ALA A 23 -12.88 21.29 6.87
CA ALA A 23 -12.32 20.64 5.68
C ALA A 23 -11.26 21.50 4.97
N ASP A 24 -11.48 22.82 4.94
CA ASP A 24 -10.56 23.78 4.33
C ASP A 24 -9.18 23.83 4.98
N ASN A 25 -9.08 23.38 6.24
CA ASN A 25 -7.80 23.30 6.95
C ASN A 25 -6.99 22.05 6.54
N LEU A 26 -7.61 21.04 5.92
CA LEU A 26 -6.92 19.84 5.45
C LEU A 26 -6.26 20.12 4.10
N LYS A 27 -4.94 20.18 4.08
CA LYS A 27 -4.15 20.46 2.87
C LYS A 27 -3.93 19.20 2.03
N SER A 28 -3.60 18.11 2.68
CA SER A 28 -3.36 16.81 2.03
C SER A 28 -3.40 15.69 3.05
N PHE A 29 -3.53 14.46 2.55
CA PHE A 29 -3.38 13.27 3.36
C PHE A 29 -2.58 12.21 2.61
N ARG A 30 -1.97 11.29 3.36
CA ARG A 30 -1.31 10.09 2.84
C ARG A 30 -1.68 8.90 3.70
N ILE A 31 -1.89 7.77 3.06
CA ILE A 31 -2.05 6.48 3.70
C ILE A 31 -0.92 5.59 3.21
N LEU A 32 -0.10 5.13 4.14
CA LEU A 32 1.09 4.35 3.86
C LEU A 32 0.91 2.92 4.37
N GLU A 33 1.47 1.99 3.67
CA GLU A 33 1.71 0.60 4.06
C GLU A 33 3.18 0.49 4.46
N ASP A 34 3.45 0.32 5.75
CA ASP A 34 4.78 0.48 6.32
C ASP A 34 5.40 1.84 5.89
N SER A 35 6.30 1.83 4.93
CA SER A 35 6.95 3.03 4.39
C SER A 35 6.49 3.42 2.98
N ARG A 36 5.52 2.70 2.38
CA ARG A 36 5.05 2.93 1.00
C ARG A 36 3.72 3.63 1.00
N VAL A 37 3.59 4.64 0.16
CA VAL A 37 2.31 5.31 -0.06
C VAL A 37 1.40 4.39 -0.85
N LEU A 38 0.19 4.10 -0.29
CA LEU A 38 -0.92 3.44 -0.99
C LEU A 38 -1.90 4.47 -1.56
N PHE A 39 -2.23 5.48 -0.76
CA PHE A 39 -3.14 6.55 -1.17
C PHE A 39 -2.55 7.91 -0.81
N GLU A 40 -2.69 8.85 -1.71
CA GLU A 40 -2.31 10.24 -1.49
C GLU A 40 -3.38 11.15 -2.08
N GLY A 41 -3.88 12.08 -1.28
CA GLY A 41 -4.95 12.98 -1.70
C GLY A 41 -4.66 14.43 -1.34
N ASN A 42 -5.16 15.32 -2.19
CA ASN A 42 -5.18 16.76 -2.01
C ASN A 42 -6.48 17.35 -2.60
N HIS A 43 -6.65 18.67 -2.61
CA HIS A 43 -7.84 19.33 -3.16
C HIS A 43 -8.09 19.09 -4.66
N GLN A 44 -7.12 18.56 -5.40
CA GLN A 44 -7.21 18.41 -6.86
C GLN A 44 -7.43 16.95 -7.28
N GLU A 45 -6.74 16.01 -6.62
CA GLU A 45 -6.69 14.62 -7.05
C GLU A 45 -6.54 13.65 -5.86
N LEU A 46 -7.04 12.44 -6.05
CA LEU A 46 -6.74 11.27 -5.22
C LEU A 46 -5.93 10.28 -6.07
N LYS A 47 -4.75 9.92 -5.58
CA LYS A 47 -3.85 8.96 -6.22
C LYS A 47 -3.87 7.64 -5.47
N HIS A 48 -4.01 6.56 -6.20
CA HIS A 48 -3.90 5.20 -5.71
C HIS A 48 -2.64 4.55 -6.30
N TYR A 49 -1.86 3.85 -5.45
CA TYR A 49 -0.62 3.17 -5.81
C TYR A 49 -0.74 1.68 -5.57
N ASP A 50 -0.16 0.87 -6.47
CA ASP A 50 -0.18 -0.59 -6.35
C ASP A 50 0.69 -1.07 -5.18
N SER A 51 0.14 -1.95 -4.35
CA SER A 51 0.89 -2.62 -3.30
C SER A 51 1.73 -3.78 -3.85
N LYS A 52 2.85 -4.06 -3.19
CA LYS A 52 3.69 -5.24 -3.43
C LYS A 52 3.46 -6.35 -2.39
N VAL A 53 2.58 -6.15 -1.42
CA VAL A 53 2.30 -7.14 -0.38
C VAL A 53 1.76 -8.44 -0.95
N PRO A 54 0.81 -8.45 -1.90
CA PRO A 54 0.30 -9.70 -2.47
C PRO A 54 1.40 -10.57 -3.13
N GLU A 55 2.39 -9.92 -3.76
CA GLU A 55 3.52 -10.62 -4.37
C GLU A 55 4.46 -11.21 -3.29
N LYS A 56 4.76 -10.43 -2.24
CA LYS A 56 5.60 -10.87 -1.12
C LYS A 56 4.96 -12.05 -0.37
N VAL A 57 3.65 -11.99 -0.13
CA VAL A 57 2.90 -13.05 0.57
C VAL A 57 2.97 -14.36 -0.23
N LYS A 58 2.79 -14.31 -1.55
CA LYS A 58 2.93 -15.50 -2.42
C LYS A 58 4.34 -16.09 -2.38
N GLN A 59 5.37 -15.28 -2.20
CA GLN A 59 6.75 -15.78 -2.05
C GLN A 59 6.98 -16.54 -0.75
N LEU A 60 6.12 -16.39 0.26
CA LEU A 60 6.19 -17.12 1.53
C LEU A 60 5.48 -18.49 1.48
N GLU A 61 4.77 -18.81 0.41
CA GLU A 61 4.05 -20.09 0.25
C GLU A 61 4.93 -21.34 0.52
N PRO A 62 6.19 -21.41 0.03
CA PRO A 62 7.05 -22.56 0.35
C PRO A 62 7.40 -22.67 1.85
N GLN A 63 7.57 -21.54 2.54
CA GLN A 63 7.86 -21.51 3.97
C GLN A 63 6.65 -21.96 4.80
N ILE A 64 5.44 -21.52 4.38
CA ILE A 64 4.18 -21.97 4.99
C ILE A 64 3.99 -23.48 4.80
N ALA A 65 4.27 -24.00 3.60
CA ALA A 65 4.19 -25.43 3.33
C ALA A 65 5.17 -26.23 4.20
N GLN A 66 6.40 -25.76 4.36
CA GLN A 66 7.40 -26.38 5.24
C GLN A 66 6.93 -26.38 6.70
N PHE A 67 6.41 -25.26 7.20
CA PHE A 67 5.86 -25.18 8.55
C PHE A 67 4.70 -26.17 8.75
N GLN A 68 3.78 -26.27 7.79
CA GLN A 68 2.66 -27.22 7.85
C GLN A 68 3.14 -28.67 7.90
N MET A 69 4.25 -29.01 7.24
CA MET A 69 4.87 -30.34 7.36
C MET A 69 5.40 -30.57 8.78
N GLN A 70 6.14 -29.61 9.34
CA GLN A 70 6.69 -29.70 10.70
C GLN A 70 5.57 -29.82 11.74
N MET A 71 4.46 -29.11 11.59
CA MET A 71 3.30 -29.24 12.48
C MET A 71 2.67 -30.62 12.42
N ARG A 72 2.53 -31.23 11.22
CA ARG A 72 2.01 -32.61 11.10
C ARG A 72 2.94 -33.64 11.75
N GLU A 73 4.24 -33.46 11.60
CA GLU A 73 5.23 -34.33 12.29
C GLU A 73 5.10 -34.18 13.80
N TYR A 74 5.04 -32.97 14.32
CA TYR A 74 4.84 -32.70 15.73
C TYR A 74 3.53 -33.34 16.27
N GLU A 75 2.40 -33.14 15.59
CA GLU A 75 1.12 -33.74 15.97
C GLU A 75 1.15 -35.27 15.95
N MET A 76 1.90 -35.84 15.02
CA MET A 76 2.09 -37.29 14.96
C MET A 76 2.92 -37.78 16.15
N PHE A 77 3.99 -37.09 16.55
CA PHE A 77 4.77 -37.42 17.75
C PHE A 77 3.92 -37.33 19.01
N GLU A 78 3.19 -36.24 19.21
CA GLU A 78 2.29 -36.11 20.38
C GLU A 78 1.23 -37.20 20.44
N ARG A 79 0.73 -37.64 19.28
CA ARG A 79 -0.24 -38.75 19.24
C ARG A 79 0.40 -40.10 19.63
N LEU A 80 1.60 -40.35 19.16
CA LEU A 80 2.36 -41.55 19.50
C LEU A 80 2.71 -41.56 20.99
N GLU A 81 3.16 -40.46 21.54
CA GLU A 81 3.50 -40.33 22.96
C GLU A 81 2.27 -40.57 23.85
N ARG A 82 1.12 -40.00 23.53
CA ARG A 82 -0.15 -40.27 24.22
C ARG A 82 -0.56 -41.74 24.18
N MET A 83 -0.35 -42.45 23.05
CA MET A 83 -0.65 -43.86 22.93
C MET A 83 0.31 -44.72 23.76
N HIS A 84 1.57 -44.33 23.93
CA HIS A 84 2.54 -45.00 24.81
C HIS A 84 2.19 -44.78 26.28
N GLU A 85 1.83 -43.57 26.71
CA GLU A 85 1.40 -43.27 28.09
C GLU A 85 0.17 -44.08 28.52
N GLU A 86 -0.78 -44.31 27.61
CA GLU A 86 -1.98 -45.13 27.92
C GLU A 86 -1.65 -46.61 28.10
N ASN A 87 -0.55 -47.13 27.53
CA ASN A 87 -0.18 -48.53 27.57
C ASN A 87 0.86 -48.89 28.64
N ASP A 88 1.69 -47.93 29.05
CA ASP A 88 2.75 -48.17 30.04
C ASP A 88 2.29 -47.70 31.44
N LYS A 89 2.22 -48.68 32.35
CA LYS A 89 1.93 -48.45 33.78
C LYS A 89 3.18 -48.21 34.64
N ASP A 90 4.36 -48.16 34.03
CA ASP A 90 5.64 -47.95 34.73
C ASP A 90 6.07 -46.47 34.66
N ASP A 91 6.18 -45.85 35.84
CA ASP A 91 6.43 -44.41 36.13
C ASP A 91 7.80 -43.87 35.68
N ASN A 92 8.58 -44.55 34.82
CA ASN A 92 9.97 -44.20 34.56
C ASN A 92 10.27 -43.93 33.08
N HIS A 93 9.36 -43.25 32.36
CA HIS A 93 9.63 -42.87 30.97
C HIS A 93 10.24 -41.46 30.89
N TYR A 94 11.37 -41.38 30.18
CA TYR A 94 12.02 -40.14 29.76
C TYR A 94 11.19 -39.54 28.64
N HIS A 95 10.45 -38.44 28.92
CA HIS A 95 9.77 -37.68 27.90
C HIS A 95 10.80 -36.85 27.12
N GLU A 96 10.98 -37.15 25.87
CA GLU A 96 11.79 -36.33 24.98
C GLU A 96 10.99 -35.10 24.62
N TYR A 97 11.41 -33.94 25.14
CA TYR A 97 10.71 -32.67 24.88
C TYR A 97 10.92 -32.27 23.43
N HIS A 98 9.87 -32.33 22.61
CA HIS A 98 9.82 -31.80 21.28
C HIS A 98 9.15 -30.42 21.32
N PRO A 99 9.88 -29.30 21.02
CA PRO A 99 9.29 -28.00 21.02
C PRO A 99 8.28 -27.88 19.86
N ARG A 100 7.10 -27.34 20.15
CA ARG A 100 6.09 -27.08 19.13
C ARG A 100 6.63 -26.08 18.11
N PRO A 101 6.53 -26.35 16.80
CA PRO A 101 6.90 -25.39 15.78
C PRO A 101 6.08 -24.12 15.89
N SER A 102 6.69 -22.95 15.64
CA SER A 102 6.01 -21.66 15.53
C SER A 102 6.36 -21.03 14.20
N PHE A 103 5.37 -20.39 13.57
CA PHE A 103 5.58 -19.63 12.35
C PHE A 103 5.91 -18.19 12.72
N ASP A 104 7.20 -17.88 12.73
CA ASP A 104 7.73 -16.57 13.10
C ASP A 104 8.36 -15.88 11.88
N VAL A 105 7.50 -15.38 11.01
CA VAL A 105 7.90 -14.63 9.81
C VAL A 105 7.38 -13.20 9.93
N ALA A 106 8.28 -12.24 9.68
CA ALA A 106 7.90 -10.82 9.68
C ALA A 106 6.75 -10.58 8.70
N SER A 107 5.73 -9.85 9.15
CA SER A 107 4.58 -9.53 8.30
C SER A 107 5.01 -8.69 7.10
N PRO A 108 4.54 -9.02 5.88
CA PRO A 108 4.71 -8.17 4.71
C PRO A 108 3.96 -6.83 4.77
N ALA A 109 2.97 -6.69 5.68
CA ALA A 109 2.17 -5.49 5.92
C ALA A 109 1.94 -5.32 7.43
N ASP A 110 2.98 -4.89 8.13
CA ASP A 110 2.98 -4.84 9.60
C ASP A 110 2.14 -3.67 10.15
N THR A 111 2.22 -2.52 9.50
CA THR A 111 1.54 -1.31 9.96
C THR A 111 1.04 -0.46 8.80
N PHE A 112 -0.15 0.11 8.96
CA PHE A 112 -0.63 1.18 8.10
C PHE A 112 -0.54 2.50 8.83
N HIS A 113 -0.01 3.52 8.16
CA HIS A 113 0.13 4.86 8.69
C HIS A 113 -0.81 5.81 7.96
N VAL A 114 -1.58 6.59 8.70
CA VAL A 114 -2.41 7.65 8.15
C VAL A 114 -1.81 8.99 8.58
N GLU A 115 -1.47 9.82 7.62
CA GLU A 115 -0.89 11.14 7.82
C GLU A 115 -1.84 12.20 7.26
N LEU A 116 -2.23 13.17 8.08
CA LEU A 116 -2.98 14.35 7.67
C LEU A 116 -2.09 15.57 7.79
N THR A 117 -2.03 16.39 6.75
CA THR A 117 -1.30 17.66 6.72
C THR A 117 -2.31 18.81 6.70
N PHE A 118 -2.11 19.80 7.58
CA PHE A 118 -3.02 20.90 7.78
C PHE A 118 -2.41 22.25 7.37
N ASP A 119 -3.27 23.15 6.98
CA ASP A 119 -2.99 24.58 6.91
C ASP A 119 -3.63 25.28 8.13
N HIS A 120 -2.97 25.12 9.27
CA HIS A 120 -3.46 25.63 10.56
C HIS A 120 -2.31 26.17 11.39
N PRO A 121 -2.44 27.32 12.08
CA PRO A 121 -1.33 27.97 12.79
C PRO A 121 -0.73 27.17 13.93
N TYR A 122 -1.46 26.16 14.45
CA TYR A 122 -1.03 25.36 15.60
C TYR A 122 -0.82 23.87 15.28
N TRP A 123 -1.25 23.40 14.10
CA TRP A 123 -1.24 21.99 13.73
C TRP A 123 -0.75 21.84 12.30
N ASP A 124 0.45 21.26 12.14
CA ASP A 124 1.01 20.98 10.82
C ASP A 124 0.63 19.58 10.31
N ASN A 125 0.82 18.58 11.18
CA ASN A 125 0.63 17.19 10.82
C ASN A 125 0.04 16.40 11.99
N ILE A 126 -0.88 15.48 11.66
CA ILE A 126 -1.36 14.45 12.56
C ILE A 126 -1.06 13.10 11.93
N LYS A 127 -0.48 12.18 12.72
CA LYS A 127 -0.20 10.81 12.31
C LYS A 127 -0.80 9.86 13.30
N TRP A 128 -1.34 8.75 12.80
CA TRP A 128 -1.71 7.60 13.62
C TRP A 128 -1.46 6.31 12.88
N ASP A 129 -1.25 5.26 13.65
CA ASP A 129 -0.95 3.95 13.14
C ASP A 129 -2.18 3.05 13.26
N TRP A 130 -2.40 2.26 12.23
CA TRP A 130 -3.33 1.16 12.23
C TRP A 130 -2.57 -0.15 12.18
N THR A 131 -2.99 -1.10 13.00
CA THR A 131 -2.43 -2.45 12.99
C THR A 131 -2.57 -3.04 11.59
N GLY A 132 -1.48 -3.55 11.07
CA GLY A 132 -1.41 -4.23 9.79
C GLY A 132 -2.08 -5.59 9.82
N VAL A 133 -1.63 -6.47 8.96
CA VAL A 133 -2.08 -7.86 8.84
C VAL A 133 -0.90 -8.76 9.15
N SER A 134 -1.11 -9.78 9.99
CA SER A 134 -0.10 -10.79 10.32
C SER A 134 -0.61 -12.18 9.97
N PHE A 135 0.32 -13.10 9.78
CA PHE A 135 -0.04 -14.51 9.71
C PHE A 135 -0.48 -15.01 11.08
N ASP A 136 -1.39 -15.97 11.07
CA ASP A 136 -1.65 -16.78 12.26
C ASP A 136 -0.41 -17.66 12.53
N SER A 137 0.13 -17.58 13.74
CA SER A 137 1.33 -18.32 14.14
C SER A 137 1.13 -19.84 14.18
N ASP A 138 -0.10 -20.28 14.43
CA ASP A 138 -0.45 -21.69 14.55
C ASP A 138 -0.97 -22.29 13.24
N SER A 139 -1.55 -21.47 12.39
CA SER A 139 -2.18 -21.88 11.12
C SER A 139 -1.98 -20.84 10.02
N PRO A 140 -0.74 -20.59 9.60
CA PRO A 140 -0.46 -19.61 8.55
C PRO A 140 -1.07 -20.04 7.22
N SER A 141 -1.75 -19.09 6.54
CA SER A 141 -2.37 -19.30 5.25
C SER A 141 -2.22 -18.06 4.36
N VAL A 142 -1.78 -18.26 3.13
CA VAL A 142 -1.68 -17.18 2.11
C VAL A 142 -3.06 -16.60 1.83
N GLU A 143 -4.07 -17.46 1.66
CA GLU A 143 -5.43 -17.01 1.34
C GLU A 143 -6.06 -16.19 2.48
N ALA A 144 -5.90 -16.68 3.72
CA ALA A 144 -6.42 -15.97 4.89
C ALA A 144 -5.74 -14.60 5.07
N PHE A 145 -4.41 -14.55 4.89
CA PHE A 145 -3.68 -13.29 4.94
C PHE A 145 -4.17 -12.32 3.85
N LEU A 146 -4.26 -12.76 2.60
CA LEU A 146 -4.68 -11.91 1.48
C LEU A 146 -6.12 -11.41 1.64
N SER A 147 -7.03 -12.25 2.13
CA SER A 147 -8.41 -11.84 2.42
C SER A 147 -8.46 -10.74 3.49
N CYS A 148 -7.75 -10.92 4.62
CA CYS A 148 -7.66 -9.88 5.65
C CYS A 148 -6.99 -8.60 5.13
N TYR A 149 -6.00 -8.74 4.26
CA TYR A 149 -5.30 -7.62 3.65
C TYR A 149 -6.20 -6.84 2.70
N GLU A 150 -6.98 -7.52 1.85
CA GLU A 150 -7.95 -6.92 0.94
C GLU A 150 -9.03 -6.15 1.70
N ASP A 151 -9.64 -6.75 2.74
CA ASP A 151 -10.63 -6.10 3.60
C ASP A 151 -10.08 -4.82 4.24
N LYS A 152 -8.80 -4.89 4.68
CA LYS A 152 -8.13 -3.76 5.31
C LYS A 152 -7.86 -2.63 4.30
N THR A 153 -7.33 -2.97 3.13
CA THR A 153 -7.04 -1.99 2.07
C THR A 153 -8.30 -1.38 1.49
N GLU A 154 -9.40 -2.12 1.39
CA GLU A 154 -10.72 -1.59 0.99
C GLU A 154 -11.25 -0.58 2.02
N SER A 155 -11.10 -0.88 3.31
CA SER A 155 -11.44 0.06 4.39
C SER A 155 -10.61 1.35 4.32
N LEU A 156 -9.30 1.22 4.03
CA LEU A 156 -8.39 2.36 3.86
C LEU A 156 -8.70 3.15 2.59
N HIS A 157 -9.07 2.48 1.51
CA HIS A 157 -9.52 3.13 0.27
C HIS A 157 -10.80 3.94 0.51
N THR A 158 -11.77 3.36 1.22
CA THR A 158 -12.99 4.07 1.62
C THR A 158 -12.68 5.31 2.47
N LEU A 159 -11.72 5.19 3.41
CA LEU A 159 -11.26 6.35 4.18
C LEU A 159 -10.61 7.41 3.28
N ALA A 160 -9.77 7.00 2.33
CA ALA A 160 -9.11 7.90 1.38
C ALA A 160 -10.13 8.66 0.52
N LEU A 161 -11.15 7.95 -0.02
CA LEU A 161 -12.25 8.55 -0.77
C LEU A 161 -13.03 9.57 0.06
N ASN A 162 -13.37 9.21 1.31
CA ASN A 162 -14.10 10.10 2.21
C ASN A 162 -13.31 11.35 2.56
N LEU A 163 -11.99 11.23 2.80
CA LEU A 163 -11.11 12.38 3.02
C LEU A 163 -10.99 13.25 1.76
N ALA A 164 -10.85 12.64 0.60
CA ALA A 164 -10.78 13.36 -0.67
C ALA A 164 -12.08 14.10 -0.97
N HIS A 165 -13.25 13.48 -0.79
CA HIS A 165 -14.56 14.12 -0.95
C HIS A 165 -14.83 15.21 0.08
N LEU A 166 -14.31 15.05 1.31
CA LEU A 166 -14.37 16.12 2.33
C LEU A 166 -13.64 17.38 1.87
N MET A 167 -12.47 17.21 1.23
CA MET A 167 -11.66 18.31 0.69
C MET A 167 -12.25 18.88 -0.61
N ASN A 168 -12.75 18.05 -1.48
CA ASN A 168 -13.35 18.43 -2.77
C ASN A 168 -14.37 17.37 -3.22
N PRO A 169 -15.68 17.68 -3.19
CA PRO A 169 -16.71 16.74 -3.63
C PRO A 169 -16.60 16.28 -5.09
N ASN A 170 -15.87 17.00 -5.92
CA ASN A 170 -15.68 16.69 -7.34
C ASN A 170 -14.30 16.08 -7.64
N VAL A 171 -13.58 15.63 -6.64
CA VAL A 171 -12.25 15.03 -6.82
C VAL A 171 -12.33 13.78 -7.72
N LYS A 172 -11.34 13.64 -8.60
CA LYS A 172 -11.20 12.46 -9.45
C LYS A 172 -10.16 11.52 -8.86
N GLU A 173 -10.50 10.25 -8.78
CA GLU A 173 -9.54 9.21 -8.45
C GLU A 173 -8.68 8.89 -9.68
N MET A 174 -7.36 8.88 -9.50
CA MET A 174 -6.39 8.51 -10.53
C MET A 174 -5.65 7.24 -10.11
N THR A 175 -5.85 6.17 -10.85
CA THR A 175 -5.11 4.92 -10.62
C THR A 175 -3.68 5.01 -11.18
N ALA A 176 -2.76 4.18 -10.62
CA ALA A 176 -1.37 4.13 -11.09
C ALA A 176 -1.23 3.76 -12.58
N GLY A 177 -2.20 2.99 -13.12
CA GLY A 177 -2.28 2.64 -14.54
C GLY A 177 -2.56 3.83 -15.45
N GLU A 178 -3.43 4.73 -15.04
CA GLU A 178 -3.78 5.94 -15.80
C GLU A 178 -2.63 6.95 -15.85
N LYS A 179 -1.82 7.04 -14.78
CA LYS A 179 -0.61 7.87 -14.77
C LYS A 179 0.43 7.43 -15.80
N LYS A 180 0.63 6.13 -16.00
CA LYS A 180 1.56 5.62 -17.02
C LYS A 180 1.08 5.95 -18.43
N GLN A 181 -0.23 6.04 -18.65
CA GLN A 181 -0.80 6.45 -19.93
C GLN A 181 -0.75 7.96 -20.13
N ALA A 182 -1.06 8.75 -19.11
CA ALA A 182 -0.97 10.21 -19.16
C ALA A 182 0.48 10.68 -19.34
N ALA A 183 1.44 10.11 -18.60
CA ALA A 183 2.87 10.42 -18.77
C ALA A 183 3.43 10.01 -20.13
N LYS A 184 2.90 8.91 -20.73
CA LYS A 184 3.26 8.53 -22.12
C LYS A 184 2.65 9.47 -23.16
N GLN A 185 1.47 10.00 -22.91
CA GLN A 185 0.86 10.98 -23.81
C GLN A 185 1.57 12.33 -23.75
N GLU A 186 1.98 12.79 -22.55
CA GLU A 186 2.76 14.03 -22.41
C GLU A 186 4.16 13.93 -23.04
N THR A 187 4.87 12.79 -22.85
CA THR A 187 6.18 12.58 -23.51
C THR A 187 6.03 12.39 -25.01
N GLY A 188 4.98 11.72 -25.49
CA GLY A 188 4.70 11.58 -26.92
C GLY A 188 4.41 12.93 -27.60
N SER A 189 3.64 13.81 -26.96
CA SER A 189 3.34 15.14 -27.51
C SER A 189 4.56 16.09 -27.50
N LEU A 190 5.48 15.93 -26.55
CA LEU A 190 6.73 16.70 -26.49
C LEU A 190 7.77 16.21 -27.54
N GLU A 191 7.77 14.92 -27.85
CA GLU A 191 8.64 14.36 -28.89
C GLU A 191 8.10 14.72 -30.29
N GLU A 192 6.79 14.69 -30.52
CA GLU A 192 6.19 15.17 -31.79
C GLU A 192 6.43 16.66 -32.01
N GLN A 193 6.34 17.51 -30.98
CA GLN A 193 6.65 18.92 -31.10
C GLN A 193 8.15 19.20 -31.35
N LYS A 194 9.04 18.41 -30.81
CA LYS A 194 10.48 18.52 -31.10
C LYS A 194 10.80 18.08 -32.52
N GLN A 195 10.24 16.98 -33.00
CA GLN A 195 10.46 16.50 -34.35
C GLN A 195 9.93 17.48 -35.41
N SER A 196 8.77 18.10 -35.18
CA SER A 196 8.22 19.11 -36.11
C SER A 196 9.12 20.35 -36.16
N SER A 197 9.64 20.82 -35.04
CA SER A 197 10.52 22.01 -34.99
C SER A 197 11.91 21.74 -35.59
N GLU A 198 12.44 20.51 -35.45
CA GLU A 198 13.71 20.14 -36.12
C GLU A 198 13.57 19.98 -37.64
N SER A 199 12.41 19.44 -38.10
CA SER A 199 12.06 19.31 -39.50
C SER A 199 11.98 20.67 -40.19
N ASP A 200 11.28 21.64 -39.58
CA ASP A 200 11.17 23.02 -40.08
C ASP A 200 12.52 23.74 -40.15
N THR A 201 13.39 23.49 -39.18
CA THR A 201 14.74 24.10 -39.13
C THR A 201 15.65 23.50 -40.23
N ILE A 202 15.54 22.22 -40.53
CA ILE A 202 16.30 21.55 -41.60
C ILE A 202 15.82 22.03 -42.96
N GLU A 203 14.52 22.19 -43.19
CA GLU A 203 13.99 22.74 -44.45
C GLU A 203 14.45 24.18 -44.68
N GLN A 204 14.48 25.03 -43.65
CA GLN A 204 14.99 26.39 -43.74
C GLN A 204 16.49 26.41 -44.07
N LEU A 205 17.30 25.56 -43.45
CA LEU A 205 18.74 25.45 -43.75
C LEU A 205 18.98 24.96 -45.15
N GLN A 206 18.20 24.03 -45.68
CA GLN A 206 18.33 23.57 -47.09
C GLN A 206 17.98 24.68 -48.07
N LYS A 207 16.97 25.50 -47.76
CA LYS A 207 16.57 26.64 -48.57
C LYS A 207 17.64 27.74 -48.63
N TYR A 208 18.28 28.03 -47.49
CA TYR A 208 19.43 28.97 -47.44
C TYR A 208 20.63 28.45 -48.19
N LYS A 209 20.94 27.13 -48.10
CA LYS A 209 22.01 26.49 -48.84
C LYS A 209 21.78 26.58 -50.37
N GLY A 210 20.54 26.34 -50.82
CA GLY A 210 20.17 26.47 -52.23
C GLY A 210 20.31 27.91 -52.78
N LEU A 211 20.05 28.93 -51.96
CA LEU A 211 20.23 30.31 -52.32
C LEU A 211 21.71 30.74 -52.36
N LEU A 212 22.55 30.17 -51.50
CA LEU A 212 23.99 30.37 -51.48
C LEU A 212 24.66 29.73 -52.72
N ASP A 213 24.29 28.50 -53.07
CA ASP A 213 24.79 27.77 -54.24
C ASP A 213 24.32 28.39 -55.57
N ALA A 214 23.22 29.11 -55.56
CA ALA A 214 22.68 29.87 -56.70
C ALA A 214 23.33 31.28 -56.86
N GLY A 215 24.17 31.71 -55.94
CA GLY A 215 24.87 32.99 -55.99
C GLY A 215 23.95 34.22 -55.83
N VAL A 216 22.79 34.04 -55.13
CA VAL A 216 21.79 35.09 -54.94
C VAL A 216 22.03 35.86 -53.63
N ILE A 217 22.87 35.34 -52.74
CA ILE A 217 23.34 35.98 -51.50
C ILE A 217 24.86 35.85 -51.46
#